data_aa67be0e69564855ac3df9bc99f07138
#
_entry.id   aa67be0e69564855ac3df9bc99f07138
#
_cell.length_a   1.000
_cell.length_b   1.000
_cell.length_c   1.000
_cell.angle_alpha   90.00
_cell.angle_beta   90.00
_cell.angle_gamma   90.00
#
_symmetry.space_group_name_H-M   'P 1'
#
loop_
_entity.id
_entity.type
_entity.pdbx_description
1 polymer ?
#
loop_
_entity_poly.entity_id
_entity_poly.type
_entity_poly.pdbx_seq_one_letter_code
_entity_poly.pdbx_strand_id
1 'polypeptide(L)'
;MSHSKKLKVLVHSNHSRLITGFGKNAKNILMHLHEDPDIEVIEAGNGSKYGADLLTPWQSYGTHPTDPNMLNAIKGNGPKERMAQYGYYTIDDIVEECKPDVYLGIEDIWAFSDYQNKPWWNKINKVLWTTLDSLPILDQALQMEPLCDKMLVWASFAEKEMKRLGHKNVETLHGAVDYSNFKPLENRSEIRKKFGIDDSYVIGFVFKNQLRKSVPNILQGFKRFKEDNPEVKTKLLLHTDWAEIGSGWDIPRYLKEMDINSEDVLSTYLCHSCGFYYVAPYQGEDKNCPKCKKEKTFKTKSSIKGICEEQLNELYNCMDVYCHPFTSGGQELPIQEAKAAGLITLVTEYSCGTDSCYKNQGGIPLKWNEYREPQTQFIKASTCPNDIANKLWKVYDMKDSDKSELSTRGMEYVKEEFSTQAICDKLKKILYSLKKPESKEEEKKDQSKKSLSLEDVIGDEGCENRIAVVLPESAGDILILNSLMENLKITYPDKYIYVFTKPQFYQMIEDNPNIHKLLPYSPQVENLLFLEGRGDHEGYFDIAFLPNIGTQRHLNYLHNGKDKTQFELR
;
A
#
# COMPACT_ATOMS: atom_id res chain seq x y z
N MET A 1 29.05 4.63 -31.99
CA MET A 1 28.79 4.30 -30.58
C MET A 1 27.41 3.66 -30.54
N SER A 2 27.30 2.37 -30.26
CA SER A 2 25.99 1.72 -30.10
C SER A 2 25.38 2.29 -28.82
N HIS A 3 24.31 3.06 -28.94
CA HIS A 3 23.51 3.42 -27.77
C HIS A 3 22.97 2.11 -27.17
N SER A 4 23.44 1.75 -25.99
CA SER A 4 22.81 0.67 -25.22
C SER A 4 21.34 1.06 -25.04
N LYS A 5 20.42 0.11 -25.29
CA LYS A 5 18.98 0.33 -25.09
C LYS A 5 18.76 0.73 -23.64
N LYS A 6 18.15 1.89 -23.39
CA LYS A 6 17.79 2.34 -22.04
C LYS A 6 16.88 1.32 -21.35
N LEU A 7 17.03 1.19 -20.03
CA LEU A 7 16.10 0.41 -19.22
C LEU A 7 14.77 1.15 -19.09
N LYS A 8 13.71 0.58 -19.61
CA LYS A 8 12.38 1.19 -19.60
C LYS A 8 11.61 0.76 -18.35
N VAL A 9 11.31 1.72 -17.46
CA VAL A 9 10.67 1.50 -16.17
C VAL A 9 9.29 2.17 -16.14
N LEU A 10 8.23 1.37 -16.01
CA LEU A 10 6.87 1.86 -15.77
C LEU A 10 6.63 1.97 -14.26
N VAL A 11 6.53 3.19 -13.77
CA VAL A 11 6.23 3.51 -12.37
C VAL A 11 4.71 3.68 -12.22
N HIS A 12 4.07 2.78 -11.50
CA HIS A 12 2.64 2.83 -11.21
C HIS A 12 2.39 3.18 -9.75
N SER A 13 1.84 4.36 -9.51
CA SER A 13 1.59 4.92 -8.18
C SER A 13 0.48 5.96 -8.22
N ASN A 14 0.20 6.61 -7.08
CA ASN A 14 -0.52 7.88 -7.10
C ASN A 14 0.23 8.86 -8.01
N HIS A 15 -0.52 9.60 -8.84
CA HIS A 15 0.08 10.55 -9.77
C HIS A 15 0.99 11.54 -9.05
N SER A 16 2.16 11.82 -9.63
CA SER A 16 3.23 12.68 -9.08
C SER A 16 2.80 14.11 -8.71
N ARG A 17 1.65 14.56 -9.20
CA ARG A 17 1.05 15.87 -8.85
C ARG A 17 0.14 15.84 -7.62
N LEU A 18 -0.17 14.67 -7.08
CA LEU A 18 -1.02 14.55 -5.90
C LEU A 18 -0.23 14.82 -4.61
N ILE A 19 -0.85 15.54 -3.69
CA ILE A 19 -0.27 15.91 -2.37
C ILE A 19 -0.48 14.77 -1.35
N THR A 20 -0.35 13.52 -1.80
CA THR A 20 -0.41 12.32 -0.95
C THR A 20 1.00 11.82 -0.65
N GLY A 21 1.16 10.95 0.34
CA GLY A 21 2.46 10.33 0.63
C GLY A 21 3.03 9.57 -0.58
N PHE A 22 2.20 8.75 -1.24
CA PHE A 22 2.59 8.04 -2.46
C PHE A 22 2.87 9.01 -3.62
N GLY A 23 2.05 10.07 -3.82
CA GLY A 23 2.26 11.04 -4.88
C GLY A 23 3.55 11.83 -4.73
N LYS A 24 3.87 12.27 -3.51
CA LYS A 24 5.16 12.93 -3.19
C LYS A 24 6.35 11.98 -3.44
N ASN A 25 6.26 10.73 -2.97
CA ASN A 25 7.28 9.73 -3.19
C ASN A 25 7.45 9.45 -4.69
N ALA A 26 6.36 9.24 -5.43
CA ALA A 26 6.39 9.03 -6.88
C ALA A 26 7.06 10.19 -7.61
N LYS A 27 6.71 11.45 -7.27
CA LYS A 27 7.36 12.65 -7.84
C LYS A 27 8.88 12.60 -7.64
N ASN A 28 9.34 12.36 -6.42
CA ASN A 28 10.77 12.34 -6.10
C ASN A 28 11.51 11.25 -6.88
N ILE A 29 10.92 10.05 -6.95
CA ILE A 29 11.50 8.92 -7.68
C ILE A 29 11.52 9.17 -9.19
N LEU A 30 10.41 9.62 -9.76
CA LEU A 30 10.28 9.88 -11.19
C LEU A 30 11.26 10.95 -11.67
N MET A 31 11.38 12.06 -10.93
CA MET A 31 12.33 13.12 -11.26
C MET A 31 13.77 12.60 -11.28
N HIS A 32 14.17 11.86 -10.25
CA HIS A 32 15.53 11.36 -10.13
C HIS A 32 15.85 10.25 -11.17
N LEU A 33 14.89 9.36 -11.47
CA LEU A 33 15.08 8.35 -12.51
C LEU A 33 15.08 8.97 -13.92
N HIS A 34 14.33 10.05 -14.13
CA HIS A 34 14.29 10.76 -15.42
C HIS A 34 15.64 11.44 -15.76
N GLU A 35 16.41 11.85 -14.74
CA GLU A 35 17.74 12.43 -14.90
C GLU A 35 18.80 11.38 -15.26
N ASP A 36 18.52 10.09 -15.07
CA ASP A 36 19.46 9.01 -15.39
C ASP A 36 19.47 8.74 -16.91
N PRO A 37 20.65 8.89 -17.57
CA PRO A 37 20.74 8.74 -19.03
C PRO A 37 20.44 7.32 -19.52
N ASP A 38 20.56 6.31 -18.67
CA ASP A 38 20.37 4.90 -19.01
C ASP A 38 18.96 4.39 -18.66
N ILE A 39 18.09 5.24 -18.09
CA ILE A 39 16.69 4.91 -17.76
C ILE A 39 15.73 5.72 -18.63
N GLU A 40 14.70 5.07 -19.13
CA GLU A 40 13.50 5.69 -19.69
C GLU A 40 12.36 5.43 -18.72
N VAL A 41 11.93 6.48 -17.99
CA VAL A 41 10.87 6.37 -17.01
C VAL A 41 9.53 6.77 -17.59
N ILE A 42 8.49 5.99 -17.27
CA ILE A 42 7.10 6.22 -17.67
C ILE A 42 6.23 6.17 -16.41
N GLU A 43 5.27 7.05 -16.30
CA GLU A 43 4.33 7.12 -15.19
C GLU A 43 2.95 6.56 -15.56
N ALA A 44 2.42 5.66 -14.72
CA ALA A 44 1.01 5.31 -14.66
C ALA A 44 0.43 5.88 -13.36
N GLY A 45 -0.23 7.04 -13.46
CA GLY A 45 -0.62 7.86 -12.31
C GLY A 45 -2.07 7.65 -11.88
N ASN A 46 -2.29 7.04 -10.70
CA ASN A 46 -3.60 6.91 -10.07
C ASN A 46 -4.14 8.31 -9.68
N GLY A 47 -5.46 8.48 -9.76
CA GLY A 47 -6.12 9.76 -9.50
C GLY A 47 -6.21 10.69 -10.71
N SER A 48 -5.72 10.28 -11.87
CA SER A 48 -5.87 10.97 -13.15
C SER A 48 -6.62 10.09 -14.15
N LYS A 49 -7.38 10.71 -15.06
CA LYS A 49 -8.17 10.01 -16.08
C LYS A 49 -7.27 9.44 -17.17
N TYR A 50 -7.55 8.23 -17.64
CA TYR A 50 -6.91 7.63 -18.81
C TYR A 50 -7.18 8.51 -20.04
N GLY A 51 -6.12 8.76 -20.84
CA GLY A 51 -6.18 9.66 -21.99
C GLY A 51 -6.16 11.15 -21.64
N ALA A 52 -5.97 11.55 -20.37
CA ALA A 52 -5.76 12.95 -20.02
C ALA A 52 -4.37 13.43 -20.46
N ASP A 53 -4.29 14.67 -20.93
CA ASP A 53 -3.01 15.34 -21.18
C ASP A 53 -2.35 15.73 -19.85
N LEU A 54 -1.30 15.02 -19.48
CA LEU A 54 -0.59 15.17 -18.23
C LEU A 54 0.79 15.79 -18.50
N LEU A 55 0.90 17.10 -18.26
CA LEU A 55 2.13 17.86 -18.46
C LEU A 55 3.21 17.48 -17.43
N THR A 56 4.02 16.47 -17.75
CA THR A 56 5.17 15.98 -16.99
C THR A 56 6.41 15.94 -17.89
N PRO A 57 7.65 16.00 -17.34
CA PRO A 57 8.87 15.85 -18.13
C PRO A 57 9.03 14.47 -18.77
N TRP A 58 8.37 13.45 -18.25
CA TRP A 58 8.33 12.07 -18.74
C TRP A 58 6.97 11.73 -19.33
N GLN A 59 6.89 10.61 -20.04
CA GLN A 59 5.61 10.09 -20.53
C GLN A 59 4.73 9.67 -19.34
N SER A 60 3.51 10.17 -19.28
CA SER A 60 2.59 9.94 -18.17
C SER A 60 1.20 9.57 -18.67
N TYR A 61 0.63 8.55 -18.04
CA TYR A 61 -0.72 8.06 -18.27
C TYR A 61 -1.55 8.24 -16.98
N GLY A 62 -2.78 8.74 -17.12
CA GLY A 62 -3.79 8.58 -16.08
C GLY A 62 -4.32 7.15 -16.09
N THR A 63 -4.68 6.63 -14.94
CA THR A 63 -5.11 5.22 -14.83
C THR A 63 -6.61 5.05 -14.60
N HIS A 64 -7.36 6.12 -14.29
CA HIS A 64 -8.79 6.01 -14.05
C HIS A 64 -9.54 5.83 -15.39
N PRO A 65 -10.30 4.73 -15.59
CA PRO A 65 -10.97 4.47 -16.85
C PRO A 65 -11.97 5.57 -17.21
N THR A 66 -12.13 5.81 -18.51
CA THR A 66 -13.03 6.85 -19.07
C THR A 66 -14.15 6.25 -19.92
N ASP A 67 -14.12 4.97 -20.23
CA ASP A 67 -15.19 4.29 -20.97
C ASP A 67 -16.50 4.27 -20.14
N PRO A 68 -17.58 4.89 -20.65
CA PRO A 68 -18.86 4.95 -19.95
C PRO A 68 -19.48 3.57 -19.69
N ASN A 69 -19.29 2.60 -20.59
CA ASN A 69 -19.82 1.26 -20.45
C ASN A 69 -19.14 0.53 -19.28
N MET A 70 -17.82 0.63 -19.20
CA MET A 70 -17.04 0.08 -18.10
C MET A 70 -17.45 0.73 -16.77
N LEU A 71 -17.51 2.07 -16.71
CA LEU A 71 -17.90 2.80 -15.50
C LEU A 71 -19.30 2.43 -15.02
N ASN A 72 -20.25 2.26 -15.94
CA ASN A 72 -21.61 1.80 -15.60
C ASN A 72 -21.61 0.35 -15.08
N ALA A 73 -20.79 -0.53 -15.64
CA ALA A 73 -20.69 -1.93 -15.23
C ALA A 73 -20.12 -2.15 -13.82
N ILE A 74 -19.29 -1.21 -13.35
CA ILE A 74 -18.67 -1.28 -12.01
C ILE A 74 -19.40 -0.42 -10.97
N LYS A 75 -20.30 0.45 -11.39
CA LYS A 75 -21.01 1.41 -10.53
C LYS A 75 -21.77 0.70 -9.41
N GLY A 76 -21.59 1.16 -8.18
CA GLY A 76 -22.19 0.58 -6.98
C GLY A 76 -21.51 -0.69 -6.47
N ASN A 77 -20.47 -1.17 -7.16
CA ASN A 77 -19.64 -2.27 -6.68
C ASN A 77 -18.35 -1.69 -6.09
N GLY A 78 -18.33 -1.43 -4.80
CA GLY A 78 -17.22 -0.78 -4.11
C GLY A 78 -15.84 -1.39 -4.36
N PRO A 79 -15.65 -2.74 -4.33
CA PRO A 79 -14.38 -3.37 -4.70
C PRO A 79 -13.96 -3.07 -6.14
N LYS A 80 -14.85 -3.18 -7.13
CA LYS A 80 -14.54 -2.90 -8.53
C LYS A 80 -14.28 -1.41 -8.79
N GLU A 81 -15.04 -0.53 -8.15
CA GLU A 81 -14.79 0.92 -8.20
C GLU A 81 -13.40 1.26 -7.63
N ARG A 82 -13.01 0.61 -6.52
CA ARG A 82 -11.66 0.75 -5.96
C ARG A 82 -10.60 0.25 -6.93
N MET A 83 -10.76 -0.92 -7.55
CA MET A 83 -9.84 -1.43 -8.56
C MET A 83 -9.68 -0.45 -9.74
N ALA A 84 -10.77 0.20 -10.18
CA ALA A 84 -10.74 1.22 -11.21
C ALA A 84 -9.92 2.46 -10.79
N GLN A 85 -10.03 2.89 -9.53
CA GLN A 85 -9.26 4.02 -9.00
C GLN A 85 -7.76 3.76 -8.99
N TYR A 86 -7.35 2.48 -8.88
CA TYR A 86 -5.95 2.04 -8.84
C TYR A 86 -5.50 1.38 -10.15
N GLY A 87 -6.12 1.72 -11.28
CA GLY A 87 -5.64 1.42 -12.62
C GLY A 87 -5.80 -0.01 -13.10
N TYR A 88 -6.49 -0.88 -12.36
CA TYR A 88 -6.62 -2.31 -12.71
C TYR A 88 -7.12 -2.54 -14.14
N TYR A 89 -8.05 -1.71 -14.62
CA TYR A 89 -8.70 -1.90 -15.93
C TYR A 89 -7.97 -1.25 -17.10
N THR A 90 -6.99 -0.39 -16.84
CA THR A 90 -6.27 0.37 -17.87
C THR A 90 -4.78 0.02 -17.97
N ILE A 91 -4.24 -0.64 -16.94
CA ILE A 91 -2.81 -0.94 -16.89
C ILE A 91 -2.36 -1.90 -17.99
N ASP A 92 -3.23 -2.77 -18.49
CA ASP A 92 -2.91 -3.70 -19.56
C ASP A 92 -2.61 -2.95 -20.86
N ASP A 93 -3.45 -1.98 -21.21
CA ASP A 93 -3.28 -1.13 -22.40
C ASP A 93 -1.99 -0.29 -22.28
N ILE A 94 -1.73 0.27 -21.09
CA ILE A 94 -0.51 1.05 -20.84
C ILE A 94 0.75 0.19 -21.00
N VAL A 95 0.76 -1.02 -20.44
CA VAL A 95 1.89 -1.95 -20.58
C VAL A 95 2.09 -2.40 -22.02
N GLU A 96 1.00 -2.66 -22.77
CA GLU A 96 1.06 -3.03 -24.19
C GLU A 96 1.61 -1.90 -25.05
N GLU A 97 1.22 -0.66 -24.78
CA GLU A 97 1.67 0.53 -25.51
C GLU A 97 3.14 0.84 -25.21
N CYS A 98 3.51 0.95 -23.94
CA CYS A 98 4.86 1.40 -23.56
C CYS A 98 5.91 0.27 -23.56
N LYS A 99 5.52 -1.00 -23.46
CA LYS A 99 6.40 -2.18 -23.43
C LYS A 99 7.59 -2.02 -22.49
N PRO A 100 7.34 -1.89 -21.16
CA PRO A 100 8.39 -1.66 -20.19
C PRO A 100 9.25 -2.93 -19.99
N ASP A 101 10.52 -2.75 -19.63
CA ASP A 101 11.39 -3.82 -19.17
C ASP A 101 11.09 -4.18 -17.69
N VAL A 102 10.62 -3.18 -16.92
CA VAL A 102 10.28 -3.31 -15.49
C VAL A 102 8.96 -2.61 -15.17
N TYR A 103 8.08 -3.30 -14.49
CA TYR A 103 6.92 -2.74 -13.79
C TYR A 103 7.31 -2.48 -12.33
N LEU A 104 7.26 -1.21 -11.91
CA LEU A 104 7.50 -0.77 -10.54
C LEU A 104 6.18 -0.26 -9.94
N GLY A 105 5.50 -1.10 -9.18
CA GLY A 105 4.26 -0.74 -8.50
C GLY A 105 4.53 -0.17 -7.11
N ILE A 106 4.09 1.07 -6.83
CA ILE A 106 4.31 1.78 -5.56
C ILE A 106 2.95 2.17 -4.97
N GLU A 107 2.32 1.25 -4.26
CA GLU A 107 1.00 1.42 -3.63
C GLU A 107 0.84 0.46 -2.44
N ASP A 108 -0.26 0.59 -1.72
CA ASP A 108 -0.68 -0.42 -0.76
C ASP A 108 -0.88 -1.77 -1.46
N ILE A 109 -0.48 -2.86 -0.82
CA ILE A 109 -0.44 -4.20 -1.43
C ILE A 109 -1.80 -4.65 -2.01
N TRP A 110 -2.91 -4.23 -1.43
CA TRP A 110 -4.25 -4.55 -1.92
C TRP A 110 -4.58 -3.91 -3.28
N ALA A 111 -3.86 -2.86 -3.70
CA ALA A 111 -4.01 -2.26 -5.02
C ALA A 111 -3.54 -3.19 -6.15
N PHE A 112 -2.70 -4.16 -5.83
CA PHE A 112 -2.17 -5.15 -6.76
C PHE A 112 -2.91 -6.49 -6.71
N SER A 113 -4.10 -6.53 -6.10
CA SER A 113 -4.94 -7.74 -6.11
C SER A 113 -5.20 -8.20 -7.54
N ASP A 114 -5.02 -9.51 -7.78
CA ASP A 114 -5.21 -10.17 -9.07
C ASP A 114 -4.23 -9.76 -10.20
N TYR A 115 -3.19 -8.97 -9.92
CA TYR A 115 -2.18 -8.59 -10.93
C TYR A 115 -1.40 -9.79 -11.46
N GLN A 116 -1.23 -10.84 -10.68
CA GLN A 116 -0.61 -12.09 -11.13
C GLN A 116 -1.35 -12.76 -12.30
N ASN A 117 -2.62 -12.41 -12.52
CA ASN A 117 -3.45 -12.92 -13.61
C ASN A 117 -3.38 -12.03 -14.88
N LYS A 118 -2.63 -10.93 -14.84
CA LYS A 118 -2.46 -10.03 -15.99
C LYS A 118 -1.64 -10.69 -17.10
N PRO A 119 -1.97 -10.49 -18.41
CA PRO A 119 -1.34 -11.19 -19.51
C PRO A 119 0.15 -10.87 -19.68
N TRP A 120 0.60 -9.75 -19.11
CA TRP A 120 1.98 -9.30 -19.16
C TRP A 120 2.80 -9.68 -17.90
N TRP A 121 2.16 -10.10 -16.80
CA TRP A 121 2.81 -10.30 -15.51
C TRP A 121 4.06 -11.19 -15.59
N ASN A 122 4.00 -12.29 -16.33
CA ASN A 122 5.13 -13.22 -16.47
C ASN A 122 6.09 -12.86 -17.62
N LYS A 123 5.90 -11.71 -18.29
CA LYS A 123 6.69 -11.30 -19.47
C LYS A 123 7.68 -10.18 -19.17
N ILE A 124 7.51 -9.47 -18.08
CA ILE A 124 8.36 -8.35 -17.66
C ILE A 124 8.79 -8.53 -16.20
N ASN A 125 9.84 -7.82 -15.77
CA ASN A 125 10.23 -7.82 -14.37
C ASN A 125 9.21 -7.04 -13.51
N LYS A 126 8.93 -7.53 -12.31
CA LYS A 126 7.95 -6.97 -11.39
C LYS A 126 8.62 -6.63 -10.06
N VAL A 127 8.62 -5.34 -9.73
CA VAL A 127 9.01 -4.83 -8.41
C VAL A 127 7.78 -4.24 -7.76
N LEU A 128 7.37 -4.77 -6.62
CA LEU A 128 6.32 -4.17 -5.81
C LEU A 128 6.95 -3.48 -4.60
N TRP A 129 6.65 -2.21 -4.43
CA TRP A 129 7.14 -1.39 -3.33
C TRP A 129 5.95 -0.87 -2.53
N THR A 130 5.67 -1.52 -1.41
CA THR A 130 4.41 -1.38 -0.69
C THR A 130 4.59 -0.98 0.77
N THR A 131 3.54 -0.38 1.34
CA THR A 131 3.45 -0.16 2.78
C THR A 131 2.77 -1.35 3.46
N LEU A 132 3.30 -1.74 4.60
CA LEU A 132 2.68 -2.72 5.51
C LEU A 132 2.64 -2.08 6.89
N ASP A 133 1.44 -1.85 7.41
CA ASP A 133 1.23 -0.94 8.52
C ASP A 133 1.30 -1.62 9.90
N SER A 134 0.98 -2.90 9.98
CA SER A 134 0.72 -3.59 11.24
C SER A 134 1.09 -5.07 11.19
N LEU A 135 1.11 -5.71 12.37
CA LEU A 135 1.17 -7.15 12.51
C LEU A 135 -0.23 -7.71 12.87
N PRO A 136 -0.53 -8.96 12.45
CA PRO A 136 0.23 -9.79 11.51
C PRO A 136 0.33 -9.17 10.12
N ILE A 137 1.32 -9.60 9.34
CA ILE A 137 1.46 -9.16 7.94
C ILE A 137 0.22 -9.59 7.14
N LEU A 138 -0.25 -8.73 6.25
CA LEU A 138 -1.36 -9.02 5.36
C LEU A 138 -1.07 -10.25 4.50
N ASP A 139 -2.01 -11.19 4.45
CA ASP A 139 -1.90 -12.42 3.64
C ASP A 139 -1.62 -12.13 2.16
N GLN A 140 -2.18 -11.04 1.62
CA GLN A 140 -1.90 -10.60 0.26
C GLN A 140 -0.42 -10.31 0.01
N ALA A 141 0.29 -9.72 0.98
CA ALA A 141 1.73 -9.48 0.84
C ALA A 141 2.51 -10.78 0.83
N LEU A 142 2.13 -11.74 1.69
CA LEU A 142 2.75 -13.05 1.75
C LEU A 142 2.49 -13.85 0.46
N GLN A 143 1.31 -13.73 -0.14
CA GLN A 143 0.97 -14.39 -1.40
C GLN A 143 1.65 -13.75 -2.61
N MET A 144 1.83 -12.42 -2.62
CA MET A 144 2.40 -11.69 -3.75
C MET A 144 3.93 -11.72 -3.79
N GLU A 145 4.60 -11.83 -2.63
CA GLU A 145 6.08 -11.81 -2.57
C GLU A 145 6.72 -12.86 -3.48
N PRO A 146 6.34 -14.16 -3.46
CA PRO A 146 6.95 -15.17 -4.31
C PRO A 146 6.63 -14.99 -5.81
N LEU A 147 5.67 -14.14 -6.16
CA LEU A 147 5.25 -13.86 -7.53
C LEU A 147 5.95 -12.63 -8.14
N CYS A 148 6.74 -11.92 -7.34
CA CYS A 148 7.50 -10.75 -7.77
C CYS A 148 8.98 -11.09 -7.96
N ASP A 149 9.68 -10.35 -8.83
CA ASP A 149 11.14 -10.43 -8.92
C ASP A 149 11.81 -9.76 -7.72
N LYS A 150 11.15 -8.75 -7.13
CA LYS A 150 11.53 -8.14 -5.86
C LYS A 150 10.33 -7.52 -5.16
N MET A 151 10.20 -7.74 -3.85
CA MET A 151 9.29 -6.99 -2.99
C MET A 151 10.06 -6.03 -2.11
N LEU A 152 9.66 -4.76 -2.13
CA LEU A 152 10.21 -3.70 -1.31
C LEU A 152 9.15 -3.25 -0.31
N VAL A 153 9.54 -3.09 0.94
CA VAL A 153 8.65 -2.61 2.01
C VAL A 153 9.20 -1.32 2.60
N TRP A 154 8.31 -0.40 2.96
CA TRP A 154 8.72 0.93 3.41
C TRP A 154 9.31 0.95 4.83
N ALA A 155 9.08 -0.09 5.63
CA ALA A 155 9.52 -0.15 7.02
C ALA A 155 10.21 -1.48 7.38
N SER A 156 11.26 -1.40 8.19
CA SER A 156 12.10 -2.54 8.53
C SER A 156 11.41 -3.62 9.34
N PHE A 157 10.39 -3.27 10.13
CA PHE A 157 9.62 -4.27 10.91
C PHE A 157 8.90 -5.26 9.99
N ALA A 158 8.41 -4.79 8.83
CA ALA A 158 7.71 -5.62 7.86
C ALA A 158 8.68 -6.63 7.20
N GLU A 159 9.86 -6.18 6.79
CA GLU A 159 10.91 -7.07 6.28
C GLU A 159 11.30 -8.14 7.30
N LYS A 160 11.55 -7.73 8.56
CA LYS A 160 11.91 -8.65 9.65
C LYS A 160 10.85 -9.73 9.85
N GLU A 161 9.58 -9.33 9.88
CA GLU A 161 8.48 -10.27 10.09
C GLU A 161 8.27 -11.18 8.88
N MET A 162 8.29 -10.66 7.66
CA MET A 162 8.18 -11.48 6.45
C MET A 162 9.33 -12.49 6.36
N LYS A 163 10.56 -12.09 6.68
CA LYS A 163 11.71 -13.02 6.74
C LYS A 163 11.54 -14.08 7.83
N ARG A 164 10.99 -13.72 8.99
CA ARG A 164 10.65 -14.67 10.06
C ARG A 164 9.62 -15.71 9.60
N LEU A 165 8.69 -15.30 8.73
CA LEU A 165 7.67 -16.18 8.13
C LEU A 165 8.20 -17.00 6.93
N GLY A 166 9.49 -16.86 6.58
CA GLY A 166 10.13 -17.65 5.52
C GLY A 166 10.25 -16.96 4.16
N HIS A 167 9.71 -15.75 4.01
CA HIS A 167 9.79 -14.95 2.78
C HIS A 167 11.19 -14.32 2.64
N LYS A 168 11.90 -14.61 1.54
CA LYS A 168 13.31 -14.23 1.37
C LYS A 168 13.52 -13.10 0.36
N ASN A 169 12.56 -12.90 -0.55
CA ASN A 169 12.68 -11.92 -1.64
C ASN A 169 12.10 -10.55 -1.24
N VAL A 170 12.19 -10.20 0.04
CA VAL A 170 11.74 -8.92 0.59
C VAL A 170 12.92 -8.13 1.15
N GLU A 171 12.90 -6.81 0.93
CA GLU A 171 13.93 -5.88 1.40
C GLU A 171 13.30 -4.54 1.78
N THR A 172 13.85 -3.88 2.79
CA THR A 172 13.43 -2.54 3.17
C THR A 172 14.01 -1.49 2.22
N LEU A 173 13.11 -0.72 1.62
CA LEU A 173 13.43 0.52 0.94
C LEU A 173 12.44 1.59 1.43
N HIS A 174 12.94 2.58 2.14
CA HIS A 174 12.09 3.64 2.70
C HIS A 174 11.52 4.53 1.60
N GLY A 175 10.37 5.18 1.84
CA GLY A 175 9.86 6.23 0.96
C GLY A 175 10.74 7.46 1.00
N ALA A 176 10.93 8.09 -0.15
CA ALA A 176 11.86 9.19 -0.33
C ALA A 176 11.33 10.53 0.20
N VAL A 177 12.20 11.29 0.85
CA VAL A 177 11.94 12.66 1.31
C VAL A 177 12.88 13.60 0.56
N ASP A 178 12.34 14.72 0.05
CA ASP A 178 13.16 15.77 -0.53
C ASP A 178 13.87 16.54 0.59
N TYR A 179 15.08 16.11 0.89
CA TYR A 179 15.91 16.69 1.93
C TYR A 179 16.30 18.15 1.64
N SER A 180 16.26 18.59 0.38
CA SER A 180 16.63 19.97 0.00
C SER A 180 15.59 20.99 0.44
N ASN A 181 14.32 20.59 0.50
CA ASN A 181 13.19 21.44 0.88
C ASN A 181 13.01 21.57 2.39
N PHE A 182 13.49 20.59 3.18
CA PHE A 182 13.34 20.59 4.63
C PHE A 182 14.70 20.80 5.31
N LYS A 183 14.86 21.92 6.00
CA LYS A 183 16.10 22.31 6.67
C LYS A 183 15.84 23.34 7.76
N PRO A 184 16.75 23.50 8.73
CA PRO A 184 16.73 24.64 9.65
C PRO A 184 16.82 25.97 8.87
N LEU A 185 16.02 26.96 9.30
CA LEU A 185 15.96 28.29 8.67
C LEU A 185 16.61 29.33 9.59
N GLU A 186 17.48 30.18 9.04
CA GLU A 186 18.14 31.26 9.79
C GLU A 186 17.14 32.31 10.31
N ASN A 187 16.06 32.57 9.56
CA ASN A 187 15.00 33.52 9.90
C ASN A 187 13.90 32.93 10.81
N ARG A 188 14.17 31.80 11.49
CA ARG A 188 13.21 31.12 12.39
C ARG A 188 12.52 32.07 13.37
N SER A 189 13.27 32.98 13.99
CA SER A 189 12.72 33.96 14.95
C SER A 189 11.72 34.91 14.32
N GLU A 190 11.97 35.38 13.08
CA GLU A 190 11.04 36.24 12.35
C GLU A 190 9.75 35.53 11.99
N ILE A 191 9.85 34.27 11.58
CA ILE A 191 8.69 33.42 11.26
C ILE A 191 7.81 33.22 12.52
N ARG A 192 8.41 32.89 13.65
CA ARG A 192 7.71 32.72 14.92
C ARG A 192 7.03 34.00 15.38
N LYS A 193 7.72 35.14 15.26
CA LYS A 193 7.18 36.47 15.57
C LYS A 193 6.00 36.84 14.66
N LYS A 194 6.07 36.51 13.37
CA LYS A 194 4.95 36.70 12.41
C LYS A 194 3.66 36.03 12.89
N PHE A 195 3.76 34.90 13.58
CA PHE A 195 2.62 34.12 14.09
C PHE A 195 2.32 34.38 15.59
N GLY A 196 3.09 35.25 16.26
CA GLY A 196 2.89 35.56 17.67
C GLY A 196 3.15 34.41 18.63
N ILE A 197 4.13 33.56 18.30
CA ILE A 197 4.52 32.36 19.06
C ILE A 197 6.03 32.37 19.43
N ASP A 198 6.66 33.52 19.33
CA ASP A 198 8.09 33.70 19.57
C ASP A 198 8.51 33.42 21.03
N ASP A 199 7.60 33.61 21.98
CA ASP A 199 7.78 33.37 23.41
C ASP A 199 7.18 32.05 23.93
N SER A 200 6.73 31.16 23.03
CA SER A 200 6.03 29.93 23.38
C SER A 200 6.90 28.70 23.10
N TYR A 201 6.77 27.65 23.91
CA TYR A 201 7.25 26.32 23.59
C TYR A 201 6.23 25.63 22.69
N VAL A 202 6.58 25.38 21.42
CA VAL A 202 5.66 24.89 20.39
C VAL A 202 5.87 23.41 20.14
N ILE A 203 4.88 22.61 20.48
CA ILE A 203 4.82 21.18 20.15
C ILE A 203 4.11 21.04 18.81
N GLY A 204 4.73 20.34 17.86
CA GLY A 204 4.19 20.20 16.51
C GLY A 204 3.71 18.80 16.17
N PHE A 205 2.65 18.73 15.37
CA PHE A 205 2.17 17.49 14.76
C PHE A 205 1.56 17.75 13.38
N VAL A 206 2.17 17.18 12.35
CA VAL A 206 1.75 17.29 10.94
C VAL A 206 1.17 15.94 10.50
N PHE A 207 -0.08 15.91 10.08
CA PHE A 207 -0.75 14.65 9.74
C PHE A 207 -1.98 14.85 8.84
N LYS A 208 -2.39 13.77 8.15
CA LYS A 208 -3.74 13.67 7.59
C LYS A 208 -4.68 13.27 8.72
N ASN A 209 -5.81 13.95 8.86
CA ASN A 209 -6.79 13.62 9.91
C ASN A 209 -7.41 12.24 9.64
N GLN A 210 -6.88 11.24 10.31
CA GLN A 210 -7.29 9.83 10.25
C GLN A 210 -7.26 9.22 11.65
N LEU A 211 -8.11 8.25 11.92
CA LEU A 211 -8.22 7.63 13.26
C LEU A 211 -6.88 7.07 13.77
N ARG A 212 -6.05 6.54 12.87
CA ARG A 212 -4.72 5.99 13.23
C ARG A 212 -3.72 7.03 13.77
N LYS A 213 -4.01 8.33 13.69
CA LYS A 213 -3.11 9.41 14.13
C LYS A 213 -3.22 9.77 15.61
N SER A 214 -3.92 8.97 16.41
CA SER A 214 -3.95 9.05 17.88
C SER A 214 -4.10 10.47 18.46
N VAL A 215 -4.93 11.31 17.83
CA VAL A 215 -5.15 12.70 18.26
C VAL A 215 -5.56 12.80 19.73
N PRO A 216 -6.46 11.96 20.27
CA PRO A 216 -6.81 12.02 21.70
C PRO A 216 -5.60 11.84 22.62
N ASN A 217 -4.64 10.98 22.24
CA ASN A 217 -3.46 10.71 23.08
C ASN A 217 -2.51 11.92 23.14
N ILE A 218 -2.29 12.63 22.01
CA ILE A 218 -1.46 13.84 22.03
C ILE A 218 -2.16 14.98 22.78
N LEU A 219 -3.48 15.13 22.65
CA LEU A 219 -4.23 16.14 23.37
C LEU A 219 -4.16 15.92 24.89
N GLN A 220 -4.34 14.67 25.34
CA GLN A 220 -4.18 14.31 26.76
C GLN A 220 -2.74 14.54 27.25
N GLY A 221 -1.74 14.14 26.45
CA GLY A 221 -0.34 14.36 26.77
C GLY A 221 0.02 15.85 26.85
N PHE A 222 -0.49 16.65 25.90
CA PHE A 222 -0.34 18.11 25.90
C PHE A 222 -0.99 18.77 27.13
N LYS A 223 -2.25 18.39 27.43
CA LYS A 223 -2.96 18.90 28.61
C LYS A 223 -2.14 18.63 29.88
N ARG A 224 -1.71 17.39 30.07
CA ARG A 224 -0.93 16.99 31.25
C ARG A 224 0.40 17.74 31.32
N PHE A 225 1.12 17.88 30.20
CA PHE A 225 2.35 18.66 30.18
C PHE A 225 2.15 20.09 30.67
N LYS A 226 1.05 20.76 30.28
CA LYS A 226 0.70 22.11 30.71
C LYS A 226 0.30 22.18 32.18
N GLU A 227 -0.45 21.20 32.68
CA GLU A 227 -0.87 21.13 34.09
C GLU A 227 0.34 20.92 35.01
N ASP A 228 1.28 20.05 34.57
CA ASP A 228 2.50 19.77 35.36
C ASP A 228 3.54 20.92 35.27
N ASN A 229 3.44 21.82 34.27
CA ASN A 229 4.41 22.90 34.01
C ASN A 229 3.69 24.21 33.66
N PRO A 230 2.92 24.80 34.57
CA PRO A 230 2.09 25.98 34.29
C PRO A 230 2.89 27.25 33.97
N GLU A 231 4.17 27.30 34.31
CA GLU A 231 5.08 28.41 34.01
C GLU A 231 5.55 28.42 32.57
N VAL A 232 5.46 27.28 31.87
CA VAL A 232 5.87 27.15 30.46
C VAL A 232 4.73 27.58 29.53
N LYS A 233 4.91 28.68 28.84
CA LYS A 233 3.95 29.12 27.83
C LYS A 233 3.99 28.14 26.63
N THR A 234 3.06 27.20 26.61
CA THR A 234 3.06 26.09 25.65
C THR A 234 1.94 26.20 24.63
N LYS A 235 2.23 25.92 23.36
CA LYS A 235 1.27 25.80 22.26
C LYS A 235 1.40 24.43 21.59
N LEU A 236 0.29 23.88 21.13
CA LEU A 236 0.22 22.68 20.30
C LEU A 236 -0.17 23.08 18.88
N LEU A 237 0.71 22.88 17.91
CA LEU A 237 0.47 23.20 16.50
C LEU A 237 0.08 21.92 15.75
N LEU A 238 -1.18 21.84 15.33
CA LEU A 238 -1.75 20.74 14.54
C LEU A 238 -1.95 21.15 13.09
N HIS A 239 -1.04 20.71 12.22
CA HIS A 239 -1.18 20.93 10.78
C HIS A 239 -1.96 19.75 10.15
N THR A 240 -3.27 19.94 10.01
CA THR A 240 -4.17 18.91 9.50
C THR A 240 -5.43 19.53 8.90
N ASP A 241 -6.30 18.71 8.31
CA ASP A 241 -7.67 19.04 7.94
C ASP A 241 -8.57 18.94 9.18
N TRP A 242 -9.02 20.07 9.69
CA TRP A 242 -9.89 20.12 10.86
C TRP A 242 -11.36 19.86 10.54
N ALA A 243 -11.72 19.98 9.25
CA ALA A 243 -13.07 19.71 8.75
C ALA A 243 -13.32 18.23 8.38
N GLU A 244 -12.27 17.41 8.28
CA GLU A 244 -12.34 16.00 7.94
C GLU A 244 -12.80 15.16 9.16
N ILE A 245 -14.09 15.25 9.48
CA ILE A 245 -14.70 14.55 10.63
C ILE A 245 -15.15 13.13 10.25
N GLY A 246 -15.49 12.91 8.98
CA GLY A 246 -16.09 11.66 8.52
C GLY A 246 -15.16 10.44 8.60
N SER A 247 -13.87 10.63 8.33
CA SER A 247 -12.83 9.59 8.41
C SER A 247 -11.76 9.88 9.46
N GLY A 248 -11.89 10.98 10.21
CA GLY A 248 -10.92 11.49 11.15
C GLY A 248 -11.47 11.78 12.53
N TRP A 249 -10.75 12.64 13.25
CA TRP A 249 -11.07 13.05 14.62
C TRP A 249 -11.76 14.42 14.60
N ASP A 250 -12.84 14.57 15.36
CA ASP A 250 -13.49 15.85 15.65
C ASP A 250 -12.66 16.59 16.72
N ILE A 251 -11.59 17.25 16.28
CA ILE A 251 -10.63 17.90 17.18
C ILE A 251 -11.30 18.96 18.05
N PRO A 252 -12.15 19.88 17.52
CA PRO A 252 -12.84 20.88 18.33
C PRO A 252 -13.68 20.25 19.47
N ARG A 253 -14.35 19.16 19.20
CA ARG A 253 -15.13 18.43 20.18
C ARG A 253 -14.22 17.86 21.30
N TYR A 254 -13.09 17.23 20.95
CA TYR A 254 -12.14 16.71 21.93
C TYR A 254 -11.52 17.81 22.79
N LEU A 255 -11.20 18.99 22.22
CA LEU A 255 -10.71 20.12 23.00
C LEU A 255 -11.73 20.51 24.09
N LYS A 256 -13.01 20.57 23.72
CA LYS A 256 -14.09 20.91 24.66
C LYS A 256 -14.29 19.81 25.71
N GLU A 257 -14.34 18.53 25.32
CA GLU A 257 -14.53 17.39 26.22
C GLU A 257 -13.38 17.25 27.23
N MET A 258 -12.18 17.59 26.82
CA MET A 258 -10.98 17.52 27.66
C MET A 258 -10.69 18.82 28.42
N ASP A 259 -11.54 19.84 28.28
CA ASP A 259 -11.31 21.17 28.89
C ASP A 259 -9.92 21.74 28.52
N ILE A 260 -9.55 21.66 27.25
CA ILE A 260 -8.33 22.25 26.71
C ILE A 260 -8.66 23.61 26.13
N ASN A 261 -7.95 24.67 26.59
CA ASN A 261 -8.14 26.00 26.03
C ASN A 261 -7.78 26.02 24.53
N SER A 262 -8.76 26.30 23.70
CA SER A 262 -8.60 26.33 22.23
C SER A 262 -7.56 27.34 21.75
N GLU A 263 -7.30 28.43 22.52
CA GLU A 263 -6.25 29.39 22.21
C GLU A 263 -4.83 28.80 22.29
N ASP A 264 -4.66 27.67 22.96
CA ASP A 264 -3.37 26.99 23.07
C ASP A 264 -3.15 25.94 21.98
N VAL A 265 -4.17 25.65 21.15
CA VAL A 265 -4.08 24.68 20.05
C VAL A 265 -4.23 25.39 18.72
N LEU A 266 -3.13 25.45 17.99
CA LEU A 266 -3.00 26.19 16.75
C LEU A 266 -3.30 25.31 15.53
N SER A 267 -3.93 25.89 14.55
CA SER A 267 -4.16 25.33 13.22
C SER A 267 -3.39 26.12 12.15
N THR A 268 -3.28 25.56 10.96
CA THR A 268 -2.73 26.25 9.79
C THR A 268 -3.85 26.54 8.81
N TYR A 269 -4.10 27.82 8.57
CA TYR A 269 -5.02 28.28 7.55
C TYR A 269 -4.32 28.59 6.24
N LEU A 270 -4.97 28.29 5.13
CA LEU A 270 -4.50 28.56 3.77
C LEU A 270 -5.61 29.23 2.96
N CYS A 271 -5.29 30.31 2.27
CA CYS A 271 -6.20 30.90 1.28
C CYS A 271 -6.16 30.13 -0.03
N HIS A 272 -7.26 29.50 -0.40
CA HIS A 272 -7.40 28.74 -1.65
C HIS A 272 -7.38 29.62 -2.92
N SER A 273 -7.38 30.95 -2.76
CA SER A 273 -7.33 31.90 -3.89
C SER A 273 -5.95 32.52 -4.12
N CYS A 274 -5.24 32.92 -3.05
CA CYS A 274 -3.98 33.65 -3.21
C CYS A 274 -2.77 32.94 -2.56
N GLY A 275 -2.94 31.73 -1.99
CA GLY A 275 -1.87 30.97 -1.35
C GLY A 275 -1.34 31.56 -0.02
N PHE A 276 -1.94 32.65 0.48
CA PHE A 276 -1.56 33.20 1.78
C PHE A 276 -1.88 32.20 2.90
N TYR A 277 -0.93 31.93 3.78
CA TYR A 277 -1.14 31.07 4.93
C TYR A 277 -0.84 31.79 6.24
N TYR A 278 -1.45 31.29 7.32
CA TYR A 278 -1.27 31.83 8.67
C TYR A 278 -1.53 30.76 9.73
N VAL A 279 -0.83 30.87 10.87
CA VAL A 279 -1.00 30.00 12.01
C VAL A 279 -1.81 30.72 13.09
N ALA A 280 -2.92 30.12 13.51
CA ALA A 280 -3.80 30.70 14.53
C ALA A 280 -4.64 29.58 15.19
N PRO A 281 -5.24 29.85 16.38
CA PRO A 281 -6.24 28.97 16.96
C PRO A 281 -7.37 28.67 15.96
N TYR A 282 -7.89 27.43 16.01
CA TYR A 282 -8.99 27.05 15.14
C TYR A 282 -10.28 27.76 15.51
N GLN A 283 -10.87 28.45 14.55
CA GLN A 283 -12.11 29.22 14.70
C GLN A 283 -13.12 28.91 13.57
N GLY A 284 -13.12 27.67 13.09
CA GLY A 284 -13.97 27.21 11.99
C GLY A 284 -13.36 27.39 10.60
N GLU A 285 -14.05 26.84 9.62
CA GLU A 285 -13.76 26.95 8.19
C GLU A 285 -14.46 28.17 7.55
N ASP A 286 -14.25 28.39 6.28
CA ASP A 286 -14.95 29.41 5.48
C ASP A 286 -14.72 30.85 5.93
N LYS A 287 -13.53 31.17 6.40
CA LYS A 287 -13.14 32.53 6.73
C LYS A 287 -12.79 33.37 5.48
N ASN A 288 -12.93 34.66 5.62
CA ASN A 288 -12.44 35.61 4.61
C ASN A 288 -10.91 35.73 4.71
N CYS A 289 -10.24 35.69 3.57
CA CYS A 289 -8.79 35.83 3.55
C CYS A 289 -8.34 37.20 4.05
N PRO A 290 -7.47 37.32 5.05
CA PRO A 290 -7.00 38.62 5.54
C PRO A 290 -6.14 39.37 4.52
N LYS A 291 -5.50 38.67 3.56
CA LYS A 291 -4.66 39.26 2.52
C LYS A 291 -5.47 39.72 1.29
N CYS A 292 -6.14 38.79 0.61
CA CYS A 292 -6.84 39.11 -0.64
C CYS A 292 -8.32 39.47 -0.45
N LYS A 293 -8.84 39.42 0.77
CA LYS A 293 -10.21 39.76 1.18
C LYS A 293 -11.32 38.89 0.56
N LYS A 294 -10.99 37.88 -0.24
CA LYS A 294 -11.98 36.97 -0.82
C LYS A 294 -12.69 36.18 0.28
N GLU A 295 -14.01 36.14 0.16
CA GLU A 295 -14.88 35.47 1.12
C GLU A 295 -14.74 33.97 1.06
N LYS A 296 -14.82 33.30 2.22
CA LYS A 296 -14.83 31.84 2.40
C LYS A 296 -13.68 31.08 1.71
N THR A 297 -12.54 31.74 1.50
CA THR A 297 -11.36 31.15 0.85
C THR A 297 -10.25 30.75 1.82
N PHE A 298 -10.37 31.13 3.08
CA PHE A 298 -9.34 30.90 4.10
C PHE A 298 -9.75 29.73 5.00
N LYS A 299 -9.19 28.56 4.70
CA LYS A 299 -9.58 27.26 5.28
C LYS A 299 -8.37 26.53 5.84
N THR A 300 -8.60 25.51 6.65
CA THR A 300 -7.52 24.59 7.01
C THR A 300 -7.13 23.71 5.81
N LYS A 301 -6.04 22.94 5.95
CA LYS A 301 -5.56 22.03 4.89
C LYS A 301 -6.65 21.01 4.54
N SER A 302 -6.85 20.77 3.25
CA SER A 302 -7.62 19.64 2.74
C SER A 302 -6.70 18.57 2.11
N SER A 303 -7.25 17.42 1.77
CA SER A 303 -6.53 16.37 1.04
C SER A 303 -6.12 16.77 -0.38
N ILE A 304 -6.78 17.82 -0.95
CA ILE A 304 -6.56 18.29 -2.32
C ILE A 304 -5.72 19.58 -2.35
N LYS A 305 -5.86 20.44 -1.34
CA LYS A 305 -5.17 21.74 -1.26
C LYS A 305 -4.47 21.88 0.09
N GLY A 306 -3.19 22.12 0.05
CA GLY A 306 -2.32 22.38 1.19
C GLY A 306 -1.34 23.52 0.91
N ILE A 307 -0.56 23.87 1.92
CA ILE A 307 0.57 24.78 1.76
C ILE A 307 1.67 24.12 0.92
N CYS A 308 2.51 24.92 0.25
CA CYS A 308 3.65 24.39 -0.48
C CYS A 308 4.75 23.87 0.47
N GLU A 309 5.74 23.16 -0.06
CA GLU A 309 6.79 22.53 0.76
C GLU A 309 7.66 23.56 1.48
N GLU A 310 7.94 24.72 0.87
CA GLU A 310 8.64 25.83 1.49
C GLU A 310 7.86 26.37 2.70
N GLN A 311 6.54 26.57 2.56
CA GLN A 311 5.68 27.00 3.66
C GLN A 311 5.56 25.92 4.75
N LEU A 312 5.59 24.64 4.36
CA LEU A 312 5.61 23.54 5.29
C LEU A 312 6.93 23.48 6.07
N ASN A 313 8.06 23.76 5.43
CA ASN A 313 9.34 23.89 6.11
C ASN A 313 9.35 25.08 7.09
N GLU A 314 8.78 26.26 6.71
CA GLU A 314 8.58 27.37 7.66
C GLU A 314 7.75 26.92 8.88
N LEU A 315 6.74 26.09 8.65
CA LEU A 315 5.88 25.58 9.72
C LEU A 315 6.66 24.64 10.67
N TYR A 316 7.49 23.72 10.15
CA TYR A 316 8.37 22.90 10.99
C TYR A 316 9.33 23.79 11.81
N ASN A 317 9.87 24.85 11.22
CA ASN A 317 10.74 25.82 11.91
C ASN A 317 10.01 26.66 12.96
N CYS A 318 8.68 26.66 13.03
CA CYS A 318 7.92 27.23 14.15
C CYS A 318 7.94 26.35 15.42
N MET A 319 8.21 25.06 15.28
CA MET A 319 8.14 24.07 16.35
C MET A 319 9.45 23.99 17.14
N ASP A 320 9.37 23.59 18.41
CA ASP A 320 10.52 23.29 19.27
C ASP A 320 10.75 21.79 19.43
N VAL A 321 9.67 21.01 19.32
CA VAL A 321 9.68 19.54 19.34
C VAL A 321 8.57 19.01 18.43
N TYR A 322 8.82 17.90 17.78
CA TYR A 322 7.83 17.23 16.95
C TYR A 322 7.35 15.96 17.64
N CYS A 323 6.04 15.83 17.87
CA CYS A 323 5.45 14.69 18.55
C CYS A 323 4.48 13.96 17.59
N HIS A 324 4.79 12.69 17.28
CA HIS A 324 4.03 11.90 16.32
C HIS A 324 3.50 10.60 16.93
N PRO A 325 2.42 10.65 17.71
CA PRO A 325 1.75 9.44 18.16
C PRO A 325 0.88 8.87 17.03
N PHE A 326 0.87 7.55 16.91
CA PHE A 326 0.03 6.87 15.94
C PHE A 326 -0.22 5.41 16.36
N THR A 327 -1.25 4.79 15.79
CA THR A 327 -1.59 3.39 16.13
C THR A 327 -0.78 2.39 15.34
N SER A 328 -0.46 2.70 14.09
CA SER A 328 0.41 1.94 13.19
C SER A 328 0.58 2.70 11.87
N GLY A 329 1.58 2.35 11.09
CA GLY A 329 1.82 2.91 9.75
C GLY A 329 2.95 2.21 9.00
N GLY A 330 2.91 2.26 7.67
CA GLY A 330 3.97 1.74 6.81
C GLY A 330 5.16 2.68 6.71
N GLN A 331 4.90 4.00 6.69
CA GLN A 331 5.89 5.08 6.90
C GLN A 331 5.17 6.40 7.16
N GLU A 332 5.75 7.22 8.00
CA GLU A 332 5.27 8.55 8.35
C GLU A 332 6.25 9.61 7.86
N LEU A 333 6.11 10.06 6.60
CA LEU A 333 6.98 11.07 5.99
C LEU A 333 7.14 12.34 6.84
N PRO A 334 6.11 12.87 7.53
CA PRO A 334 6.26 14.05 8.38
C PRO A 334 7.27 13.92 9.52
N ILE A 335 7.59 12.70 9.96
CA ILE A 335 8.65 12.47 10.96
C ILE A 335 10.02 12.79 10.34
N GLN A 336 10.23 12.36 9.11
CA GLN A 336 11.48 12.58 8.39
C GLN A 336 11.63 14.04 7.95
N GLU A 337 10.54 14.68 7.51
CA GLU A 337 10.49 16.10 7.20
C GLU A 337 10.86 16.95 8.45
N ALA A 338 10.29 16.62 9.61
CA ALA A 338 10.58 17.27 10.88
C ALA A 338 12.06 17.12 11.29
N LYS A 339 12.62 15.91 11.15
CA LYS A 339 14.06 15.68 11.43
C LYS A 339 14.95 16.45 10.47
N ALA A 340 14.65 16.47 9.18
CA ALA A 340 15.37 17.24 8.20
C ALA A 340 15.35 18.76 8.50
N ALA A 341 14.24 19.26 9.07
CA ALA A 341 14.10 20.62 9.58
C ALA A 341 14.81 20.86 10.95
N GLY A 342 15.54 19.86 11.47
CA GLY A 342 16.32 19.95 12.72
C GLY A 342 15.54 19.70 13.99
N LEU A 343 14.34 19.17 13.94
CA LEU A 343 13.51 18.90 15.12
C LEU A 343 13.87 17.57 15.79
N ILE A 344 13.90 17.56 17.11
CA ILE A 344 13.86 16.33 17.90
C ILE A 344 12.45 15.74 17.77
N THR A 345 12.36 14.44 17.51
CA THR A 345 11.08 13.78 17.27
C THR A 345 10.73 12.79 18.38
N LEU A 346 9.51 12.89 18.89
CA LEU A 346 8.91 11.92 19.80
C LEU A 346 7.98 11.01 18.99
N VAL A 347 8.28 9.71 18.90
CA VAL A 347 7.60 8.80 17.97
C VAL A 347 7.17 7.54 18.71
N THR A 348 5.96 7.03 18.44
CA THR A 348 5.49 5.75 18.98
C THR A 348 6.42 4.62 18.57
N GLU A 349 6.92 3.85 19.54
CA GLU A 349 7.86 2.74 19.32
C GLU A 349 7.14 1.49 18.80
N TYR A 350 6.46 1.63 17.66
CA TYR A 350 5.74 0.54 17.01
C TYR A 350 5.73 0.69 15.49
N SER A 351 5.63 -0.41 14.76
CA SER A 351 5.61 -0.48 13.30
C SER A 351 6.71 0.39 12.66
N CYS A 352 6.42 1.25 11.69
CA CYS A 352 7.42 2.14 11.07
C CYS A 352 8.09 3.13 12.04
N GLY A 353 7.51 3.34 13.21
CA GLY A 353 8.11 4.21 14.23
C GLY A 353 9.46 3.71 14.72
N THR A 354 9.69 2.39 14.71
CA THR A 354 10.97 1.79 15.09
C THR A 354 12.14 2.20 14.19
N ASP A 355 11.85 2.66 12.97
CA ASP A 355 12.85 3.19 12.03
C ASP A 355 13.16 4.68 12.26
N SER A 356 12.59 5.30 13.33
CA SER A 356 12.72 6.74 13.54
C SER A 356 12.73 7.19 15.00
N CYS A 357 12.48 6.29 15.95
CA CYS A 357 12.25 6.69 17.35
C CYS A 357 13.50 6.65 18.25
N TYR A 358 14.61 6.07 17.79
CA TYR A 358 15.76 5.88 18.67
C TYR A 358 16.75 7.04 18.64
N LYS A 359 17.59 7.13 19.71
CA LYS A 359 18.58 8.22 19.86
C LYS A 359 19.56 8.31 18.69
N ASN A 360 20.05 7.19 18.17
CA ASN A 360 20.93 7.14 17.00
C ASN A 360 20.23 7.57 15.69
N GLN A 361 18.93 7.67 15.70
CA GLN A 361 18.08 8.15 14.60
C GLN A 361 17.56 9.58 14.83
N GLY A 362 18.02 10.29 15.86
CA GLY A 362 17.52 11.61 16.24
C GLY A 362 16.12 11.63 16.85
N GLY A 363 15.66 10.51 17.41
CA GLY A 363 14.34 10.35 18.00
C GLY A 363 14.36 9.97 19.47
N ILE A 364 13.18 10.03 20.08
CA ILE A 364 12.92 9.55 21.45
C ILE A 364 11.66 8.68 21.39
N PRO A 365 11.72 7.41 21.82
CA PRO A 365 10.58 6.51 21.74
C PRO A 365 9.50 6.89 22.74
N LEU A 366 8.24 6.84 22.30
CA LEU A 366 7.04 6.94 23.10
C LEU A 366 6.54 5.54 23.44
N LYS A 367 6.30 5.30 24.73
CA LYS A 367 5.69 4.06 25.21
C LYS A 367 4.25 3.93 24.76
N TRP A 368 3.82 2.70 24.57
CA TRP A 368 2.48 2.37 24.10
C TRP A 368 1.97 1.07 24.73
N ASN A 369 0.65 0.87 24.67
CA ASN A 369 -0.01 -0.38 25.02
C ASN A 369 -0.61 -1.01 23.79
N GLU A 370 -0.56 -2.35 23.74
CA GLU A 370 -1.15 -3.13 22.65
C GLU A 370 -2.68 -3.19 22.79
N TYR A 371 -3.35 -3.09 21.62
CA TYR A 371 -4.74 -3.54 21.49
C TYR A 371 -4.95 -4.20 20.12
N ARG A 372 -6.00 -5.03 20.01
CA ARG A 372 -6.41 -5.62 18.73
C ARG A 372 -7.50 -4.77 18.10
N GLU A 373 -7.28 -4.38 16.87
CA GLU A 373 -8.27 -3.63 16.10
C GLU A 373 -9.47 -4.54 15.76
N PRO A 374 -10.71 -4.14 16.08
CA PRO A 374 -11.89 -4.90 15.68
C PRO A 374 -11.92 -5.13 14.16
N GLN A 375 -12.45 -6.27 13.72
CA GLN A 375 -12.57 -6.73 12.33
C GLN A 375 -11.23 -7.20 11.69
N THR A 376 -10.19 -6.38 11.67
CA THR A 376 -8.91 -6.72 11.05
C THR A 376 -8.02 -7.60 11.93
N GLN A 377 -8.23 -7.56 13.25
CA GLN A 377 -7.41 -8.22 14.27
C GLN A 377 -5.93 -7.77 14.28
N PHE A 378 -5.60 -6.69 13.59
CA PHE A 378 -4.26 -6.14 13.64
C PHE A 378 -3.88 -5.66 15.03
N ILE A 379 -2.62 -5.86 15.38
CA ILE A 379 -2.00 -5.24 16.55
C ILE A 379 -1.87 -3.75 16.28
N LYS A 380 -2.37 -2.95 17.21
CA LYS A 380 -2.30 -1.49 17.16
C LYS A 380 -1.72 -0.96 18.46
N ALA A 381 -1.01 0.16 18.36
CA ALA A 381 -0.45 0.85 19.50
C ALA A 381 -1.40 1.93 20.02
N SER A 382 -1.67 1.92 21.31
CA SER A 382 -2.22 3.07 22.04
C SER A 382 -1.07 3.80 22.74
N THR A 383 -0.60 4.91 22.17
CA THR A 383 0.51 5.70 22.72
C THR A 383 0.15 6.25 24.08
N CYS A 384 1.02 6.10 25.08
CA CYS A 384 0.76 6.51 26.45
C CYS A 384 0.79 8.04 26.60
N PRO A 385 -0.32 8.72 26.97
CA PRO A 385 -0.34 10.18 27.15
C PRO A 385 0.60 10.67 28.24
N ASN A 386 0.76 9.89 29.32
CA ASN A 386 1.68 10.23 30.40
C ASN A 386 3.14 10.22 29.92
N ASP A 387 3.48 9.25 29.06
CA ASP A 387 4.84 9.20 28.50
C ASP A 387 5.06 10.33 27.49
N ILE A 388 4.03 10.75 26.75
CA ILE A 388 4.10 11.96 25.91
C ILE A 388 4.47 13.17 26.77
N ALA A 389 3.74 13.44 27.86
CA ALA A 389 4.01 14.57 28.75
C ALA A 389 5.44 14.51 29.33
N ASN A 390 5.85 13.35 29.84
CA ASN A 390 7.19 13.15 30.41
C ASN A 390 8.31 13.34 29.36
N LYS A 391 8.11 12.92 28.10
CA LYS A 391 9.10 13.09 27.03
C LYS A 391 9.14 14.53 26.52
N LEU A 392 8.02 15.23 26.48
CA LEU A 392 7.96 16.67 26.19
C LEU A 392 8.77 17.45 27.22
N TRP A 393 8.60 17.14 28.53
CA TRP A 393 9.41 17.72 29.58
C TRP A 393 10.90 17.40 29.43
N LYS A 394 11.22 16.14 29.13
CA LYS A 394 12.61 15.72 28.90
C LYS A 394 13.29 16.53 27.80
N VAL A 395 12.59 16.83 26.70
CA VAL A 395 13.14 17.66 25.61
C VAL A 395 13.22 19.12 26.03
N TYR A 396 12.20 19.64 26.72
CA TYR A 396 12.19 21.02 27.21
C TYR A 396 13.39 21.30 28.14
N ASP A 397 13.60 20.45 29.14
CA ASP A 397 14.65 20.56 30.14
C ASP A 397 16.06 20.09 29.69
N MET A 398 16.15 19.56 28.47
CA MET A 398 17.43 19.07 27.91
C MET A 398 18.40 20.22 27.67
N LYS A 399 19.70 20.00 27.97
CA LYS A 399 20.76 20.97 27.66
C LYS A 399 20.84 21.24 26.15
N ASP A 400 21.18 22.47 25.79
CA ASP A 400 21.27 22.87 24.38
C ASP A 400 22.30 22.05 23.59
N SER A 401 23.39 21.64 24.23
CA SER A 401 24.37 20.72 23.61
C SER A 401 23.76 19.39 23.21
N ASP A 402 22.95 18.81 24.09
CA ASP A 402 22.32 17.51 23.87
C ASP A 402 21.18 17.60 22.83
N LYS A 403 20.43 18.74 22.84
CA LYS A 403 19.45 19.05 21.81
C LYS A 403 20.11 19.15 20.44
N SER A 404 21.21 19.88 20.36
CA SER A 404 21.98 20.08 19.11
C SER A 404 22.53 18.75 18.59
N GLU A 405 23.11 17.92 19.47
CA GLU A 405 23.62 16.59 19.10
C GLU A 405 22.51 15.70 18.53
N LEU A 406 21.36 15.65 19.22
CA LEU A 406 20.25 14.80 18.81
C LEU A 406 19.58 15.28 17.51
N SER A 407 19.46 16.61 17.35
CA SER A 407 18.98 17.24 16.11
C SER A 407 19.91 16.93 14.92
N THR A 408 21.22 17.10 15.08
CA THR A 408 22.21 16.81 14.05
C THR A 408 22.15 15.34 13.62
N ARG A 409 22.09 14.41 14.57
CA ARG A 409 21.93 12.98 14.26
C ARG A 409 20.67 12.69 13.47
N GLY A 410 19.55 13.37 13.80
CA GLY A 410 18.30 13.25 13.06
C GLY A 410 18.41 13.69 11.61
N MET A 411 19.05 14.83 11.37
CA MET A 411 19.30 15.35 10.01
C MET A 411 20.22 14.43 9.20
N GLU A 412 21.32 13.96 9.79
CA GLU A 412 22.25 13.02 9.15
C GLU A 412 21.55 11.71 8.80
N TYR A 413 20.79 11.14 9.74
CA TYR A 413 20.05 9.90 9.53
C TYR A 413 19.04 10.01 8.38
N VAL A 414 18.28 11.11 8.30
CA VAL A 414 17.36 11.32 7.18
C VAL A 414 18.11 11.47 5.86
N LYS A 415 19.23 12.18 5.85
CA LYS A 415 20.05 12.35 4.66
C LYS A 415 20.56 11.00 4.12
N GLU A 416 21.00 10.11 5.00
CA GLU A 416 21.59 8.82 4.65
C GLU A 416 20.57 7.77 4.28
N GLU A 417 19.43 7.72 4.98
CA GLU A 417 18.47 6.62 4.86
C GLU A 417 17.17 6.97 4.12
N PHE A 418 16.77 8.25 4.06
CA PHE A 418 15.47 8.67 3.52
C PHE A 418 15.57 9.73 2.42
N SER A 419 16.73 10.35 2.19
CA SER A 419 16.82 11.34 1.11
C SER A 419 16.51 10.72 -0.24
N THR A 420 15.92 11.52 -1.14
CA THR A 420 15.63 11.09 -2.52
C THR A 420 16.86 10.48 -3.19
N GLN A 421 18.04 11.08 -3.00
CA GLN A 421 19.29 10.56 -3.53
C GLN A 421 19.60 9.15 -3.01
N ALA A 422 19.61 8.97 -1.67
CA ALA A 422 19.95 7.69 -1.05
C ALA A 422 18.97 6.58 -1.46
N ILE A 423 17.68 6.90 -1.48
CA ILE A 423 16.62 5.95 -1.88
C ILE A 423 16.73 5.58 -3.37
N CYS A 424 16.92 6.57 -4.24
CA CYS A 424 17.04 6.32 -5.68
C CYS A 424 18.31 5.57 -6.04
N ASP A 425 19.43 5.81 -5.34
CA ASP A 425 20.65 5.04 -5.55
C ASP A 425 20.49 3.56 -5.17
N LYS A 426 19.78 3.27 -4.06
CA LYS A 426 19.40 1.91 -3.67
C LYS A 426 18.44 1.29 -4.70
N LEU A 427 17.42 2.03 -5.12
CA LEU A 427 16.43 1.57 -6.12
C LEU A 427 17.10 1.27 -7.47
N LYS A 428 17.97 2.16 -7.96
CA LYS A 428 18.69 1.94 -9.23
C LYS A 428 19.54 0.66 -9.19
N LYS A 429 20.25 0.40 -8.09
CA LYS A 429 20.99 -0.86 -7.92
C LYS A 429 20.06 -2.08 -8.05
N ILE A 430 18.88 -2.02 -7.47
CA ILE A 430 17.87 -3.09 -7.59
C ILE A 430 17.43 -3.22 -9.05
N LEU A 431 17.00 -2.13 -9.69
CA LEU A 431 16.51 -2.13 -11.07
C LEU A 431 17.54 -2.69 -12.05
N TYR A 432 18.81 -2.28 -11.94
CA TYR A 432 19.90 -2.77 -12.78
C TYR A 432 20.31 -4.22 -12.48
N SER A 433 20.04 -4.72 -11.28
CA SER A 433 20.31 -6.12 -10.92
C SER A 433 19.29 -7.10 -11.47
N LEU A 434 18.11 -6.60 -11.89
CA LEU A 434 17.09 -7.43 -12.48
C LEU A 434 17.59 -7.98 -13.82
N LYS A 435 17.58 -9.30 -13.98
CA LYS A 435 17.90 -9.92 -15.26
C LYS A 435 16.90 -9.39 -16.30
N LYS A 436 17.40 -9.00 -17.47
CA LYS A 436 16.47 -8.79 -18.60
C LYS A 436 15.65 -10.07 -18.73
N PRO A 437 14.30 -9.97 -18.84
CA PRO A 437 13.51 -11.14 -19.16
C PRO A 437 14.16 -11.72 -20.42
N GLU A 438 14.70 -12.93 -20.34
CA GLU A 438 15.14 -13.63 -21.52
C GLU A 438 13.94 -13.62 -22.44
N SER A 439 14.11 -13.02 -23.61
CA SER A 439 13.05 -13.02 -24.60
C SER A 439 12.79 -14.47 -24.94
N LYS A 440 11.75 -15.04 -24.39
CA LYS A 440 11.26 -16.39 -24.75
C LYS A 440 10.79 -16.46 -26.20
N GLU A 441 11.27 -15.55 -27.06
CA GLU A 441 11.01 -15.56 -28.50
C GLU A 441 11.92 -16.52 -29.28
N GLU A 442 13.04 -16.98 -28.72
CA GLU A 442 13.92 -17.93 -29.39
C GLU A 442 13.62 -19.40 -29.14
N GLU A 443 12.91 -19.73 -28.06
CA GLU A 443 12.45 -21.12 -27.83
C GLU A 443 11.06 -21.44 -28.44
N LYS A 444 10.38 -20.46 -29.04
CA LYS A 444 9.06 -20.67 -29.67
C LYS A 444 9.12 -21.07 -31.14
N LYS A 445 10.26 -21.49 -31.65
CA LYS A 445 10.30 -22.03 -33.01
C LYS A 445 10.03 -23.53 -33.11
N ASP A 446 9.80 -24.23 -31.98
CA ASP A 446 9.49 -25.67 -32.07
C ASP A 446 8.53 -26.22 -31.00
N GLN A 447 7.75 -25.36 -30.39
CA GLN A 447 6.55 -25.82 -29.69
C GLN A 447 5.32 -25.24 -30.40
N SER A 448 4.93 -25.87 -31.49
CA SER A 448 3.54 -25.88 -31.93
C SER A 448 2.66 -26.04 -30.71
N LYS A 449 1.65 -25.18 -30.54
CA LYS A 449 0.63 -25.24 -29.50
C LYS A 449 0.22 -26.71 -29.26
N LYS A 450 0.88 -27.41 -28.35
CA LYS A 450 0.28 -28.57 -27.71
C LYS A 450 -0.79 -27.98 -26.78
N SER A 451 -2.02 -28.04 -27.22
CA SER A 451 -3.16 -27.93 -26.30
C SER A 451 -2.90 -28.90 -25.16
N LEU A 452 -3.00 -28.46 -23.93
CA LEU A 452 -2.90 -29.33 -22.76
C LEU A 452 -3.91 -30.46 -22.99
N SER A 453 -3.44 -31.69 -23.21
CA SER A 453 -4.32 -32.84 -23.32
C SER A 453 -4.56 -33.40 -21.93
N LEU A 454 -5.73 -34.02 -21.71
CA LEU A 454 -5.99 -34.73 -20.45
C LEU A 454 -4.97 -35.87 -20.23
N GLU A 455 -4.46 -36.49 -21.27
CA GLU A 455 -3.39 -37.49 -21.22
C GLU A 455 -2.13 -36.96 -20.55
N ASP A 456 -1.70 -35.72 -20.92
CA ASP A 456 -0.52 -35.10 -20.33
C ASP A 456 -0.69 -34.85 -18.82
N VAL A 457 -1.93 -34.60 -18.37
CA VAL A 457 -2.24 -34.35 -16.95
C VAL A 457 -2.40 -35.65 -16.17
N ILE A 458 -3.03 -36.64 -16.76
CA ILE A 458 -3.31 -37.93 -16.12
C ILE A 458 -2.00 -38.75 -16.01
N GLY A 459 -1.14 -38.70 -17.03
CA GLY A 459 0.14 -39.38 -17.04
C GLY A 459 0.04 -40.90 -16.80
N ASP A 460 -1.00 -41.54 -17.33
CA ASP A 460 -1.35 -42.91 -17.02
C ASP A 460 -1.76 -43.64 -18.31
N GLU A 461 -0.79 -44.30 -18.92
CA GLU A 461 -1.01 -45.02 -20.18
C GLU A 461 -1.67 -46.37 -19.89
N GLY A 462 -2.90 -46.57 -20.38
CA GLY A 462 -3.55 -47.88 -20.46
C GLY A 462 -4.61 -48.19 -19.40
N CYS A 463 -5.05 -47.28 -18.58
CA CYS A 463 -6.24 -47.48 -17.76
C CYS A 463 -7.50 -47.10 -18.56
N GLU A 464 -8.35 -48.07 -18.82
CA GLU A 464 -9.73 -47.86 -19.28
C GLU A 464 -10.66 -47.79 -18.05
N ASN A 465 -11.88 -47.30 -18.20
CA ASN A 465 -12.91 -47.23 -17.14
C ASN A 465 -12.60 -46.21 -16.02
N ARG A 466 -12.50 -44.94 -16.35
CA ARG A 466 -12.14 -43.85 -15.40
C ARG A 466 -13.34 -43.04 -14.95
N ILE A 467 -13.34 -42.65 -13.66
CA ILE A 467 -14.23 -41.64 -13.08
C ILE A 467 -13.38 -40.44 -12.64
N ALA A 468 -13.73 -39.24 -13.11
CA ALA A 468 -13.18 -38.00 -12.58
C ALA A 468 -14.08 -37.41 -11.48
N VAL A 469 -13.51 -36.97 -10.38
CA VAL A 469 -14.18 -36.20 -9.34
C VAL A 469 -13.40 -34.93 -9.11
N VAL A 470 -14.01 -33.76 -9.33
CA VAL A 470 -13.33 -32.46 -9.28
C VAL A 470 -13.90 -31.63 -8.14
N LEU A 471 -13.10 -31.41 -7.10
CA LEU A 471 -13.49 -30.59 -5.95
C LEU A 471 -12.30 -29.78 -5.42
N PRO A 472 -12.14 -28.50 -5.83
CA PRO A 472 -11.03 -27.64 -5.41
C PRO A 472 -11.29 -26.82 -4.15
N GLU A 473 -12.41 -27.04 -3.46
CA GLU A 473 -12.90 -26.13 -2.42
C GLU A 473 -12.26 -26.37 -1.03
N SER A 474 -13.02 -26.13 0.05
CA SER A 474 -12.52 -26.08 1.43
C SER A 474 -12.17 -27.46 2.00
N ALA A 475 -11.41 -27.47 3.09
CA ALA A 475 -11.05 -28.69 3.80
C ALA A 475 -12.29 -29.52 4.26
N GLY A 476 -13.38 -28.83 4.63
CA GLY A 476 -14.64 -29.49 5.02
C GLY A 476 -15.27 -30.23 3.86
N ASP A 477 -15.31 -29.64 2.67
CA ASP A 477 -15.87 -30.26 1.46
C ASP A 477 -15.03 -31.48 1.03
N ILE A 478 -13.72 -31.40 1.17
CA ILE A 478 -12.80 -32.53 0.88
C ILE A 478 -13.01 -33.70 1.84
N LEU A 479 -13.27 -33.46 3.11
CA LEU A 479 -13.60 -34.53 4.07
C LEU A 479 -14.95 -35.19 3.74
N ILE A 480 -15.94 -34.40 3.34
CA ILE A 480 -17.23 -34.94 2.87
C ILE A 480 -17.00 -35.77 1.62
N LEU A 481 -16.22 -35.26 0.65
CA LEU A 481 -15.88 -35.99 -0.56
C LEU A 481 -15.21 -37.31 -0.24
N ASN A 482 -14.24 -37.33 0.70
CA ASN A 482 -13.53 -38.52 1.11
C ASN A 482 -14.49 -39.61 1.63
N SER A 483 -15.53 -39.23 2.36
CA SER A 483 -16.54 -40.17 2.88
C SER A 483 -17.44 -40.78 1.78
N LEU A 484 -17.51 -40.16 0.60
CA LEU A 484 -18.31 -40.63 -0.53
C LEU A 484 -17.56 -41.59 -1.45
N MET A 485 -16.24 -41.70 -1.33
CA MET A 485 -15.42 -42.52 -2.23
C MET A 485 -15.77 -44.01 -2.18
N GLU A 486 -16.07 -44.53 -1.00
CA GLU A 486 -16.52 -45.92 -0.84
C GLU A 486 -17.85 -46.14 -1.58
N ASN A 487 -18.83 -45.25 -1.45
CA ASN A 487 -20.10 -45.34 -2.15
C ASN A 487 -19.93 -45.27 -3.67
N LEU A 488 -19.04 -44.43 -4.17
CA LEU A 488 -18.71 -44.39 -5.58
C LEU A 488 -18.07 -45.71 -6.05
N LYS A 489 -17.20 -46.30 -5.25
CA LYS A 489 -16.55 -47.57 -5.59
C LYS A 489 -17.53 -48.76 -5.54
N ILE A 490 -18.51 -48.76 -4.62
CA ILE A 490 -19.60 -49.74 -4.57
C ILE A 490 -20.51 -49.60 -5.79
N THR A 491 -20.80 -48.35 -6.19
CA THR A 491 -21.69 -48.07 -7.34
C THR A 491 -21.04 -48.42 -8.66
N TYR A 492 -19.73 -48.21 -8.76
CA TYR A 492 -18.91 -48.42 -9.97
C TYR A 492 -17.67 -49.27 -9.66
N PRO A 493 -17.86 -50.59 -9.37
CA PRO A 493 -16.80 -51.44 -8.86
C PRO A 493 -15.60 -51.60 -9.82
N ASP A 494 -15.83 -51.57 -11.12
CA ASP A 494 -14.84 -51.77 -12.17
C ASP A 494 -14.14 -50.49 -12.63
N LYS A 495 -14.49 -49.35 -11.99
CA LYS A 495 -13.96 -48.05 -12.40
C LYS A 495 -12.88 -47.52 -11.46
N TYR A 496 -11.91 -46.82 -12.03
CA TYR A 496 -10.83 -46.16 -11.33
C TYR A 496 -11.22 -44.71 -11.02
N ILE A 497 -11.13 -44.30 -9.75
CA ILE A 497 -11.53 -42.96 -9.29
C ILE A 497 -10.31 -42.04 -9.25
N TYR A 498 -10.33 -40.99 -10.05
CA TYR A 498 -9.33 -39.91 -10.10
C TYR A 498 -9.93 -38.68 -9.44
N VAL A 499 -9.22 -38.11 -8.44
CA VAL A 499 -9.68 -36.93 -7.73
C VAL A 499 -8.81 -35.73 -8.09
N PHE A 500 -9.42 -34.70 -8.65
CA PHE A 500 -8.76 -33.43 -8.96
C PHE A 500 -9.05 -32.43 -7.84
N THR A 501 -8.03 -32.11 -7.06
CA THR A 501 -8.12 -31.14 -5.95
C THR A 501 -6.83 -30.33 -5.80
N LYS A 502 -6.85 -29.32 -4.93
CA LYS A 502 -5.65 -28.52 -4.65
C LYS A 502 -4.63 -29.35 -3.85
N PRO A 503 -3.33 -29.26 -4.17
CA PRO A 503 -2.29 -30.05 -3.49
C PRO A 503 -2.28 -29.91 -1.97
N GLN A 504 -2.70 -28.75 -1.46
CA GLN A 504 -2.80 -28.50 -0.01
C GLN A 504 -3.78 -29.42 0.73
N PHE A 505 -4.68 -30.09 0.00
CA PHE A 505 -5.68 -31.02 0.58
C PHE A 505 -5.31 -32.50 0.40
N TYR A 506 -4.20 -32.83 -0.25
CA TYR A 506 -3.81 -34.21 -0.53
C TYR A 506 -3.70 -35.06 0.74
N GLN A 507 -3.05 -34.54 1.79
CA GLN A 507 -2.89 -35.23 3.06
C GLN A 507 -4.20 -35.66 3.75
N MET A 508 -5.33 -35.08 3.34
CA MET A 508 -6.64 -35.41 3.92
C MET A 508 -7.29 -36.63 3.27
N ILE A 509 -6.83 -37.04 2.08
CA ILE A 509 -7.49 -38.05 1.25
C ILE A 509 -6.53 -39.01 0.56
N GLU A 510 -5.20 -38.82 0.66
CA GLU A 510 -4.19 -39.65 -0.02
C GLU A 510 -4.16 -41.13 0.45
N ASP A 511 -4.59 -41.37 1.67
CA ASP A 511 -4.64 -42.72 2.24
C ASP A 511 -5.98 -43.46 1.95
N ASN A 512 -6.89 -42.88 1.19
CA ASN A 512 -8.17 -43.53 0.88
C ASN A 512 -7.98 -44.63 -0.19
N PRO A 513 -8.22 -45.91 0.13
CA PRO A 513 -7.95 -47.03 -0.77
C PRO A 513 -8.87 -47.07 -2.00
N ASN A 514 -9.94 -46.27 -2.01
CA ASN A 514 -10.89 -46.17 -3.13
C ASN A 514 -10.48 -45.12 -4.15
N ILE A 515 -9.48 -44.30 -3.85
CA ILE A 515 -8.93 -43.30 -4.79
C ILE A 515 -7.78 -43.94 -5.54
N HIS A 516 -7.88 -43.98 -6.88
CA HIS A 516 -6.80 -44.49 -7.71
C HIS A 516 -5.66 -43.49 -7.85
N LYS A 517 -5.99 -42.20 -8.08
CA LYS A 517 -4.98 -41.17 -8.28
C LYS A 517 -5.49 -39.79 -7.86
N LEU A 518 -4.61 -39.02 -7.18
CA LEU A 518 -4.81 -37.61 -6.88
C LEU A 518 -4.11 -36.76 -7.93
N LEU A 519 -4.82 -35.81 -8.50
CA LEU A 519 -4.33 -34.94 -9.56
C LEU A 519 -4.53 -33.46 -9.18
N PRO A 520 -3.61 -32.57 -9.57
CA PRO A 520 -3.72 -31.17 -9.26
C PRO A 520 -4.89 -30.53 -10.02
N TYR A 521 -5.74 -29.83 -9.29
CA TYR A 521 -6.81 -29.05 -9.89
C TYR A 521 -6.26 -27.86 -10.67
N SER A 522 -6.79 -27.66 -11.89
CA SER A 522 -6.67 -26.40 -12.61
C SER A 522 -7.98 -26.08 -13.34
N PRO A 523 -8.32 -24.80 -13.57
CA PRO A 523 -9.50 -24.42 -14.34
C PRO A 523 -9.51 -24.96 -15.78
N GLN A 524 -8.31 -25.16 -16.38
CA GLN A 524 -8.17 -25.72 -17.72
C GLN A 524 -8.61 -27.20 -17.74
N VAL A 525 -8.17 -27.99 -16.76
CA VAL A 525 -8.57 -29.39 -16.61
C VAL A 525 -10.09 -29.52 -16.42
N GLU A 526 -10.66 -28.68 -15.57
CA GLU A 526 -12.10 -28.65 -15.38
C GLU A 526 -12.86 -28.28 -16.67
N ASN A 527 -12.29 -27.36 -17.50
CA ASN A 527 -12.85 -27.03 -18.82
C ASN A 527 -12.80 -28.21 -19.79
N LEU A 528 -11.71 -28.95 -19.83
CA LEU A 528 -11.56 -30.13 -20.66
C LEU A 528 -12.59 -31.19 -20.26
N LEU A 529 -12.72 -31.50 -18.97
CA LEU A 529 -13.71 -32.44 -18.46
C LEU A 529 -15.15 -32.02 -18.76
N PHE A 530 -15.41 -30.72 -18.86
CA PHE A 530 -16.72 -30.18 -19.23
C PHE A 530 -17.08 -30.42 -20.70
N LEU A 531 -16.08 -30.53 -21.56
CA LEU A 531 -16.21 -30.77 -23.00
C LEU A 531 -16.10 -32.24 -23.37
N GLU A 532 -15.74 -33.10 -22.41
CA GLU A 532 -15.52 -34.51 -22.64
C GLU A 532 -16.77 -35.23 -23.14
N GLY A 533 -16.61 -36.09 -24.12
CA GLY A 533 -17.73 -36.74 -24.79
C GLY A 533 -18.43 -35.92 -25.88
N ARG A 534 -17.83 -34.77 -26.31
CA ARG A 534 -18.40 -33.89 -27.34
C ARG A 534 -17.40 -33.59 -28.46
N GLY A 535 -17.81 -33.86 -29.67
CA GLY A 535 -16.99 -33.63 -30.89
C GLY A 535 -15.69 -34.41 -30.84
N ASP A 536 -14.56 -33.70 -31.00
CA ASP A 536 -13.22 -34.28 -30.97
C ASP A 536 -12.67 -34.56 -29.58
N HIS A 537 -13.48 -34.36 -28.51
CA HIS A 537 -13.12 -34.60 -27.09
C HIS A 537 -13.68 -35.95 -26.63
N GLU A 538 -13.25 -37.03 -27.22
CA GLU A 538 -13.67 -38.36 -26.80
C GLU A 538 -12.86 -38.89 -25.63
N GLY A 539 -13.55 -39.17 -24.53
CA GLY A 539 -13.49 -40.36 -23.72
C GLY A 539 -12.25 -40.67 -22.94
N TYR A 540 -11.64 -39.73 -22.18
CA TYR A 540 -10.67 -40.08 -21.12
C TYR A 540 -11.36 -40.58 -19.83
N PHE A 541 -12.56 -40.06 -19.56
CA PHE A 541 -13.37 -40.42 -18.40
C PHE A 541 -14.76 -40.82 -18.84
N ASP A 542 -15.22 -41.97 -18.37
CA ASP A 542 -16.59 -42.41 -18.62
C ASP A 542 -17.60 -41.56 -17.86
N ILE A 543 -17.21 -41.07 -16.68
CA ILE A 543 -18.05 -40.25 -15.80
C ILE A 543 -17.18 -39.14 -15.20
N ALA A 544 -17.70 -37.91 -15.19
CA ALA A 544 -17.10 -36.78 -14.48
C ALA A 544 -18.09 -36.18 -13.49
N PHE A 545 -17.74 -36.18 -12.22
CA PHE A 545 -18.48 -35.49 -11.16
C PHE A 545 -17.85 -34.15 -10.84
N LEU A 546 -18.58 -33.07 -11.07
CA LEU A 546 -18.19 -31.69 -10.83
C LEU A 546 -19.16 -31.07 -9.80
N PRO A 547 -19.08 -31.46 -8.52
CA PRO A 547 -20.08 -31.08 -7.51
C PRO A 547 -20.10 -29.60 -7.20
N ASN A 548 -19.02 -28.85 -7.55
CA ASN A 548 -18.93 -27.43 -7.32
C ASN A 548 -18.76 -26.64 -8.63
N ILE A 549 -19.88 -26.40 -9.31
CA ILE A 549 -19.91 -25.48 -10.45
C ILE A 549 -20.22 -24.08 -9.94
N GLY A 550 -19.20 -23.21 -9.90
CA GLY A 550 -19.38 -21.82 -9.49
C GLY A 550 -20.42 -21.09 -10.33
N THR A 551 -21.17 -20.18 -9.71
CA THR A 551 -22.21 -19.38 -10.37
C THR A 551 -21.72 -18.68 -11.64
N GLN A 552 -20.50 -18.13 -11.63
CA GLN A 552 -19.93 -17.47 -12.80
C GLN A 552 -19.71 -18.42 -13.98
N ARG A 553 -19.32 -19.65 -13.70
CA ARG A 553 -19.10 -20.65 -14.73
C ARG A 553 -20.43 -21.11 -15.35
N HIS A 554 -21.44 -21.26 -14.52
CA HIS A 554 -22.80 -21.53 -14.97
C HIS A 554 -23.32 -20.43 -15.90
N LEU A 555 -23.15 -19.17 -15.51
CA LEU A 555 -23.53 -18.02 -16.34
C LEU A 555 -22.78 -18.00 -17.67
N ASN A 556 -21.46 -18.20 -17.65
CA ASN A 556 -20.64 -18.23 -18.85
C ASN A 556 -21.06 -19.37 -19.80
N TYR A 557 -21.39 -20.53 -19.26
CA TYR A 557 -21.89 -21.66 -20.05
C TYR A 557 -23.22 -21.32 -20.75
N LEU A 558 -24.17 -20.74 -20.05
CA LEU A 558 -25.45 -20.33 -20.60
C LEU A 558 -25.29 -19.23 -21.67
N HIS A 559 -24.43 -18.24 -21.44
CA HIS A 559 -24.18 -17.15 -22.38
C HIS A 559 -23.51 -17.62 -23.68
N ASN A 560 -22.67 -18.63 -23.61
CA ASN A 560 -22.01 -19.18 -24.80
C ASN A 560 -22.89 -20.12 -25.62
N GLY A 561 -24.21 -20.19 -25.34
CA GLY A 561 -25.16 -20.98 -26.11
C GLY A 561 -24.97 -22.49 -26.02
N LYS A 562 -24.29 -22.98 -24.98
CA LYS A 562 -24.10 -24.39 -24.71
C LYS A 562 -25.41 -25.07 -24.29
N ASP A 563 -25.50 -26.36 -24.53
CA ASP A 563 -26.70 -27.13 -24.25
C ASP A 563 -27.08 -27.12 -22.77
N LYS A 564 -28.28 -26.65 -22.44
CA LYS A 564 -28.80 -26.53 -21.08
C LYS A 564 -29.05 -27.87 -20.40
N THR A 565 -29.34 -28.92 -21.19
CA THR A 565 -29.67 -30.25 -20.66
C THR A 565 -28.60 -30.85 -19.79
N GLN A 566 -27.34 -30.45 -19.96
CA GLN A 566 -26.25 -30.90 -19.10
C GLN A 566 -26.30 -30.35 -17.67
N PHE A 567 -26.98 -29.22 -17.44
CA PHE A 567 -27.19 -28.69 -16.10
C PHE A 567 -28.44 -29.25 -15.42
N GLU A 568 -29.46 -29.62 -16.20
CA GLU A 568 -30.68 -30.18 -15.70
C GLU A 568 -30.54 -31.63 -15.22
N LEU A 569 -29.54 -32.34 -15.73
CA LEU A 569 -29.22 -33.73 -15.38
C LEU A 569 -28.29 -33.87 -14.15
N ARG A 570 -27.92 -32.78 -13.52
CA ARG A 570 -27.01 -32.71 -12.38
C ARG A 570 -27.60 -31.91 -11.23
#